data_45f7bd145ce99429fb10252f450c2ea0
#
_entry.id   45f7bd145ce99429fb10252f450c2ea0
#
_cell.length_a   1.000
_cell.length_b   1.000
_cell.length_c   1.000
_cell.angle_alpha   90.00
_cell.angle_beta   90.00
_cell.angle_gamma   90.00
#
_symmetry.space_group_name_H-M   'P 1'
#
loop_
_entity.id
_entity.type
_entity.pdbx_description
1 polymer ?
#
loop_
_entity_poly.entity_id
_entity_poly.type
_entity_poly.pdbx_seq_one_letter_code
_entity_poly.pdbx_strand_id
1 'polypeptide(L)'
;LFLIMFVSIIIFSFTGWGGFLERLALRVLLIPIVSGITYELIRWLGKSDNILSKVIAYPGLKLQELTTKEPDDAQLEVAIAALMTAEGIKPDEKTIGELLEIGAKNLKEKDIDTYVLDSQLLLGMVLGKDRIYLITNRDKEVSHKDEKEYMALIEKRSKKMPIKYILGETEFMGFDFDVEEGVLIPRGDTEILVEEILSIIDEDKELDVCDLCSGSGAIGISLALNRKNIKVDEIDIFDIPEKVTKSNIVKHALENRVKFIKSDLLEEPIKLGKKYDIIVSNPPYIKACEINNLMDDVKLYEPHTALDGGEDGLIFYRKIVEESKLTLNK
;
A
#
# COMPACT_ATOMS: atom_id res chain seq x y z
N LEU A 1 -15.61 -42.19 8.58
CA LEU A 1 -16.95 -42.53 8.01
C LEU A 1 -16.95 -43.97 7.46
N PHE A 2 -15.96 -44.33 6.60
CA PHE A 2 -15.84 -45.66 5.99
C PHE A 2 -15.75 -46.79 7.05
N LEU A 3 -14.92 -46.58 8.09
CA LEU A 3 -14.73 -47.55 9.16
C LEU A 3 -16.02 -47.80 9.97
N ILE A 4 -16.75 -46.72 10.28
CA ILE A 4 -18.07 -46.80 10.94
C ILE A 4 -19.03 -47.63 10.10
N MET A 5 -19.10 -47.37 8.81
CA MET A 5 -19.94 -48.07 7.87
C MET A 5 -19.58 -49.55 7.80
N PHE A 6 -18.30 -49.90 7.75
CA PHE A 6 -17.79 -51.27 7.69
C PHE A 6 -18.12 -52.04 8.98
N VAL A 7 -17.84 -51.46 10.15
CA VAL A 7 -18.19 -52.05 11.46
C VAL A 7 -19.70 -52.21 11.60
N SER A 8 -20.49 -51.22 11.14
CA SER A 8 -21.95 -51.30 11.16
C SER A 8 -22.48 -52.45 10.31
N ILE A 9 -21.95 -52.66 9.10
CA ILE A 9 -22.36 -53.79 8.22
C ILE A 9 -22.09 -55.12 8.90
N ILE A 10 -20.92 -55.31 9.52
CA ILE A 10 -20.57 -56.55 10.23
C ILE A 10 -21.54 -56.80 11.39
N ILE A 11 -21.73 -55.80 12.27
CA ILE A 11 -22.58 -55.98 13.47
C ILE A 11 -24.02 -56.19 13.07
N PHE A 12 -24.55 -55.46 12.09
CA PHE A 12 -25.94 -55.61 11.65
C PHE A 12 -26.19 -56.88 10.83
N SER A 13 -25.15 -57.51 10.27
CA SER A 13 -25.30 -58.82 9.61
C SER A 13 -25.70 -59.95 10.58
N PHE A 14 -25.38 -59.80 11.86
CA PHE A 14 -25.75 -60.74 12.91
C PHE A 14 -27.16 -60.54 13.49
N THR A 15 -27.88 -59.48 13.10
CA THR A 15 -29.16 -59.08 13.70
C THR A 15 -30.38 -59.79 13.07
N GLY A 16 -30.23 -60.89 12.31
CA GLY A 16 -31.29 -61.72 11.83
C GLY A 16 -32.37 -61.06 10.94
N TRP A 17 -33.40 -61.85 10.49
CA TRP A 17 -34.45 -61.45 9.55
C TRP A 17 -35.79 -61.21 10.26
N GLY A 18 -35.86 -60.33 11.25
CA GLY A 18 -37.09 -59.93 11.91
C GLY A 18 -37.94 -58.90 11.15
N GLY A 19 -39.09 -58.49 11.70
CA GLY A 19 -39.95 -57.45 11.15
C GLY A 19 -39.26 -56.07 11.07
N PHE A 20 -39.79 -55.15 10.26
CA PHE A 20 -39.16 -53.79 10.03
C PHE A 20 -38.90 -53.02 11.34
N LEU A 21 -39.87 -53.01 12.26
CA LEU A 21 -39.80 -52.32 13.54
C LEU A 21 -38.76 -52.94 14.48
N GLU A 22 -38.70 -54.30 14.53
CA GLU A 22 -37.67 -55.01 15.34
C GLU A 22 -36.26 -54.72 14.87
N ARG A 23 -36.04 -54.67 13.55
CA ARG A 23 -34.73 -54.31 12.96
C ARG A 23 -34.38 -52.90 13.25
N LEU A 24 -35.33 -51.96 13.20
CA LEU A 24 -35.07 -50.55 13.50
C LEU A 24 -34.71 -50.39 14.98
N ALA A 25 -35.46 -51.02 15.90
CA ALA A 25 -35.19 -50.94 17.33
C ALA A 25 -33.81 -51.54 17.69
N LEU A 26 -33.48 -52.71 17.13
CA LEU A 26 -32.18 -53.37 17.32
C LEU A 26 -31.03 -52.50 16.78
N ARG A 27 -31.20 -51.88 15.61
CA ARG A 27 -30.16 -51.00 15.06
C ARG A 27 -29.91 -49.77 15.94
N VAL A 28 -30.98 -49.15 16.45
CA VAL A 28 -30.84 -48.00 17.36
C VAL A 28 -30.14 -48.41 18.67
N LEU A 29 -30.53 -49.59 19.21
CA LEU A 29 -29.90 -50.11 20.44
C LEU A 29 -28.43 -50.46 20.27
N LEU A 30 -28.00 -50.86 19.07
CA LEU A 30 -26.64 -51.24 18.75
C LEU A 30 -25.74 -50.04 18.37
N ILE A 31 -26.27 -48.82 18.14
CA ILE A 31 -25.46 -47.62 17.81
C ILE A 31 -24.35 -47.36 18.84
N PRO A 32 -24.59 -47.39 20.17
CA PRO A 32 -23.50 -47.16 21.14
C PRO A 32 -22.40 -48.22 21.05
N ILE A 33 -22.75 -49.47 20.76
CA ILE A 33 -21.76 -50.56 20.61
C ILE A 33 -20.93 -50.37 19.35
N VAL A 34 -21.58 -50.03 18.22
CA VAL A 34 -20.88 -49.70 16.95
C VAL A 34 -19.94 -48.52 17.14
N SER A 35 -20.41 -47.46 17.81
CA SER A 35 -19.59 -46.27 18.08
C SER A 35 -18.40 -46.57 18.96
N GLY A 36 -18.58 -47.36 20.03
CA GLY A 36 -17.51 -47.77 20.94
C GLY A 36 -16.43 -48.60 20.25
N ILE A 37 -16.86 -49.63 19.51
CA ILE A 37 -15.92 -50.47 18.74
C ILE A 37 -15.16 -49.64 17.70
N THR A 38 -15.88 -48.76 16.99
CA THR A 38 -15.25 -47.91 15.97
C THR A 38 -14.25 -46.92 16.58
N TYR A 39 -14.58 -46.34 17.74
CA TYR A 39 -13.69 -45.45 18.47
C TYR A 39 -12.39 -46.17 18.89
N GLU A 40 -12.49 -47.35 19.49
CA GLU A 40 -11.30 -48.11 19.89
C GLU A 40 -10.48 -48.56 18.68
N LEU A 41 -11.13 -48.88 17.58
CA LEU A 41 -10.45 -49.26 16.34
C LEU A 41 -9.68 -48.07 15.74
N ILE A 42 -10.29 -46.86 15.71
CA ILE A 42 -9.63 -45.63 15.25
C ILE A 42 -8.45 -45.31 16.16
N ARG A 43 -8.65 -45.42 17.48
CA ARG A 43 -7.58 -45.16 18.46
C ARG A 43 -6.41 -46.15 18.32
N TRP A 44 -6.71 -47.42 18.06
CA TRP A 44 -5.70 -48.43 17.81
C TRP A 44 -4.95 -48.16 16.48
N LEU A 45 -5.67 -47.86 15.42
CA LEU A 45 -5.11 -47.53 14.12
C LEU A 45 -4.18 -46.31 14.18
N GLY A 46 -4.52 -45.27 14.98
CA GLY A 46 -3.71 -44.09 15.17
C GLY A 46 -2.43 -44.30 16.01
N LYS A 47 -2.39 -45.38 16.81
CA LYS A 47 -1.23 -45.70 17.66
C LYS A 47 -0.31 -46.77 17.08
N SER A 48 -0.72 -47.54 16.09
CA SER A 48 0.03 -48.66 15.54
C SER A 48 0.53 -48.40 14.13
N ASP A 49 1.82 -48.51 13.92
CA ASP A 49 2.51 -48.33 12.61
C ASP A 49 2.64 -49.66 11.81
N ASN A 50 1.74 -50.63 12.07
CA ASN A 50 1.79 -51.93 11.43
C ASN A 50 1.20 -51.91 10.01
N ILE A 51 1.66 -52.83 9.15
CA ILE A 51 1.16 -52.98 7.78
C ILE A 51 -0.37 -53.18 7.76
N LEU A 52 -0.94 -53.92 8.75
CA LEU A 52 -2.38 -54.13 8.86
C LEU A 52 -3.15 -52.86 9.11
N SER A 53 -2.64 -51.94 9.94
CA SER A 53 -3.27 -50.63 10.18
C SER A 53 -3.26 -49.75 8.93
N LYS A 54 -2.17 -49.77 8.15
CA LYS A 54 -2.07 -49.05 6.87
C LYS A 54 -3.06 -49.57 5.82
N VAL A 55 -3.22 -50.86 5.72
CA VAL A 55 -4.20 -51.48 4.78
C VAL A 55 -5.65 -51.15 5.15
N ILE A 56 -5.98 -51.15 6.44
CA ILE A 56 -7.35 -50.80 6.92
C ILE A 56 -7.64 -49.30 6.79
N ALA A 57 -6.64 -48.46 7.00
CA ALA A 57 -6.76 -47.00 6.86
C ALA A 57 -6.77 -46.52 5.40
N TYR A 58 -6.16 -47.29 4.47
CA TYR A 58 -5.96 -46.90 3.07
C TYR A 58 -7.25 -46.47 2.33
N PRO A 59 -8.39 -47.19 2.39
CA PRO A 59 -9.60 -46.74 1.72
C PRO A 59 -10.15 -45.41 2.26
N GLY A 60 -9.98 -45.18 3.58
CA GLY A 60 -10.39 -43.92 4.22
C GLY A 60 -9.51 -42.75 3.80
N LEU A 61 -8.19 -42.97 3.74
CA LEU A 61 -7.22 -41.95 3.29
C LEU A 61 -7.43 -41.61 1.82
N LYS A 62 -7.71 -42.61 0.95
CA LYS A 62 -8.00 -42.34 -0.48
C LYS A 62 -9.30 -41.58 -0.70
N LEU A 63 -10.34 -41.84 0.10
CA LEU A 63 -11.57 -41.04 0.09
C LEU A 63 -11.30 -39.59 0.58
N GLN A 64 -10.42 -39.43 1.53
CA GLN A 64 -10.01 -38.12 2.05
C GLN A 64 -9.25 -37.31 1.00
N GLU A 65 -8.32 -37.90 0.27
CA GLU A 65 -7.67 -37.27 -0.88
C GLU A 65 -8.66 -36.81 -1.96
N LEU A 66 -9.73 -37.54 -2.16
CA LEU A 66 -10.77 -37.21 -3.15
C LEU A 66 -11.73 -36.11 -2.69
N THR A 67 -11.94 -35.96 -1.37
CA THR A 67 -12.96 -35.06 -0.79
C THR A 67 -12.38 -33.81 -0.16
N THR A 68 -11.09 -33.80 0.20
CA THR A 68 -10.41 -32.66 0.79
C THR A 68 -9.45 -32.06 -0.24
N LYS A 69 -9.63 -30.79 -0.54
CA LYS A 69 -8.61 -30.02 -1.28
C LYS A 69 -7.42 -29.75 -0.37
N GLU A 70 -6.23 -29.65 -0.95
CA GLU A 70 -5.08 -29.13 -0.23
C GLU A 70 -5.44 -27.74 0.32
N PRO A 71 -5.14 -27.48 1.61
CA PRO A 71 -5.40 -26.18 2.19
C PRO A 71 -4.52 -25.15 1.50
N ASP A 72 -5.07 -23.97 1.26
CA ASP A 72 -4.29 -22.81 0.80
C ASP A 72 -3.41 -22.25 1.94
N ASP A 73 -2.45 -21.41 1.59
CA ASP A 73 -1.49 -20.84 2.54
C ASP A 73 -2.18 -20.11 3.70
N ALA A 74 -3.31 -19.45 3.43
CA ALA A 74 -4.08 -18.72 4.44
C ALA A 74 -4.75 -19.70 5.44
N GLN A 75 -5.26 -20.84 4.95
CA GLN A 75 -5.82 -21.89 5.80
C GLN A 75 -4.75 -22.59 6.63
N LEU A 76 -3.53 -22.77 6.07
CA LEU A 76 -2.38 -23.29 6.80
C LEU A 76 -1.92 -22.32 7.90
N GLU A 77 -1.83 -21.02 7.63
CA GLU A 77 -1.52 -20.00 8.63
C GLU A 77 -2.50 -20.04 9.81
N VAL A 78 -3.81 -20.10 9.53
CA VAL A 78 -4.85 -20.19 10.57
C VAL A 78 -4.73 -21.48 11.39
N ALA A 79 -4.48 -22.61 10.74
CA ALA A 79 -4.32 -23.90 11.41
C ALA A 79 -3.08 -23.95 12.32
N ILE A 80 -1.96 -23.40 11.84
CA ILE A 80 -0.71 -23.26 12.62
C ILE A 80 -0.94 -22.35 13.81
N ALA A 81 -1.55 -21.17 13.63
CA ALA A 81 -1.85 -20.25 14.70
C ALA A 81 -2.78 -20.85 15.77
N ALA A 82 -3.79 -21.63 15.35
CA ALA A 82 -4.68 -22.34 16.27
C ALA A 82 -3.95 -23.41 17.07
N LEU A 83 -3.07 -24.19 16.45
CA LEU A 83 -2.24 -25.21 17.10
C LEU A 83 -1.27 -24.58 18.11
N MET A 84 -0.56 -23.53 17.72
CA MET A 84 0.34 -22.77 18.60
C MET A 84 -0.39 -22.23 19.83
N THR A 85 -1.57 -21.64 19.60
CA THR A 85 -2.43 -21.14 20.70
C THR A 85 -2.88 -22.27 21.65
N ALA A 86 -3.24 -23.43 21.10
CA ALA A 86 -3.66 -24.60 21.89
C ALA A 86 -2.53 -25.20 22.71
N GLU A 87 -1.30 -25.14 22.22
CA GLU A 87 -0.10 -25.62 22.93
C GLU A 87 0.52 -24.56 23.85
N GLY A 88 -0.06 -23.33 23.90
CA GLY A 88 0.48 -22.21 24.68
C GLY A 88 1.78 -21.64 24.12
N ILE A 89 2.12 -22.00 22.88
CA ILE A 89 3.28 -21.47 22.17
C ILE A 89 2.87 -20.09 21.65
N LYS A 90 3.45 -19.03 22.18
CA LYS A 90 3.36 -17.72 21.54
C LYS A 90 4.18 -17.77 20.25
N PRO A 91 3.65 -17.27 19.12
CA PRO A 91 4.48 -17.03 17.95
C PRO A 91 5.69 -16.19 18.37
N ASP A 92 6.84 -16.48 17.81
CA ASP A 92 8.07 -15.72 18.08
C ASP A 92 7.95 -14.36 17.40
N GLU A 93 7.29 -13.41 18.10
CA GLU A 93 7.07 -12.04 17.61
C GLU A 93 8.40 -11.31 17.59
N LYS A 94 8.79 -10.80 16.42
CA LYS A 94 10.03 -10.03 16.30
C LYS A 94 9.91 -8.68 16.99
N THR A 95 11.01 -8.23 17.54
CA THR A 95 11.10 -6.90 18.13
C THR A 95 11.24 -5.81 17.08
N ILE A 96 10.93 -4.56 17.46
CA ILE A 96 11.16 -3.36 16.63
C ILE A 96 12.60 -3.34 16.14
N GLY A 97 13.58 -3.65 17.01
CA GLY A 97 14.99 -3.65 16.66
C GLY A 97 15.33 -4.67 15.57
N GLU A 98 14.83 -5.89 15.70
CA GLU A 98 15.04 -6.96 14.70
C GLU A 98 14.40 -6.61 13.36
N LEU A 99 13.17 -6.08 13.34
CA LEU A 99 12.51 -5.68 12.11
C LEU A 99 13.24 -4.54 11.40
N LEU A 100 13.72 -3.55 12.13
CA LEU A 100 14.52 -2.46 11.56
C LEU A 100 15.82 -2.98 10.94
N GLU A 101 16.51 -3.95 11.56
CA GLU A 101 17.71 -4.56 11.02
C GLU A 101 17.43 -5.39 9.77
N ILE A 102 16.36 -6.17 9.77
CA ILE A 102 15.93 -6.95 8.59
C ILE A 102 15.57 -6.02 7.44
N GLY A 103 14.74 -4.99 7.69
CA GLY A 103 14.33 -4.03 6.67
C GLY A 103 15.51 -3.26 6.09
N ALA A 104 16.36 -2.71 6.96
CA ALA A 104 17.55 -1.98 6.53
C ALA A 104 18.51 -2.86 5.71
N LYS A 105 18.70 -4.13 6.10
CA LYS A 105 19.52 -5.08 5.33
C LYS A 105 18.93 -5.34 3.96
N ASN A 106 17.63 -5.63 3.86
CA ASN A 106 16.95 -5.88 2.58
C ASN A 106 17.06 -4.70 1.62
N LEU A 107 16.87 -3.47 2.12
CA LEU A 107 16.98 -2.26 1.30
C LEU A 107 18.42 -1.99 0.87
N LYS A 108 19.40 -2.22 1.75
CA LYS A 108 20.82 -2.07 1.44
C LYS A 108 21.29 -3.02 0.34
N GLU A 109 20.82 -4.28 0.35
CA GLU A 109 21.11 -5.29 -0.68
C GLU A 109 20.52 -4.91 -2.06
N LYS A 110 19.64 -3.92 -2.11
CA LYS A 110 19.03 -3.35 -3.33
C LYS A 110 19.58 -1.97 -3.70
N ASP A 111 20.74 -1.60 -3.16
CA ASP A 111 21.39 -0.32 -3.43
C ASP A 111 20.49 0.89 -3.19
N ILE A 112 19.84 0.92 -2.03
CA ILE A 112 19.06 2.07 -1.56
C ILE A 112 19.89 2.80 -0.51
N ASP A 113 20.37 4.01 -0.84
CA ASP A 113 21.26 4.77 0.01
C ASP A 113 20.63 5.15 1.35
N THR A 114 19.33 5.42 1.36
CA THR A 114 18.55 5.82 2.54
C THR A 114 18.01 4.63 3.35
N TYR A 115 18.58 3.42 3.18
CA TYR A 115 18.05 2.17 3.70
C TYR A 115 17.68 2.18 5.19
N VAL A 116 18.46 2.85 6.05
CA VAL A 116 18.18 2.95 7.49
C VAL A 116 16.98 3.86 7.74
N LEU A 117 16.97 5.03 7.10
CA LEU A 117 15.89 6.01 7.23
C LEU A 117 14.58 5.45 6.69
N ASP A 118 14.61 4.86 5.49
CA ASP A 118 13.42 4.30 4.84
C ASP A 118 12.83 3.16 5.68
N SER A 119 13.67 2.26 6.22
CA SER A 119 13.26 1.20 7.14
C SER A 119 12.51 1.75 8.37
N GLN A 120 13.04 2.83 8.98
CA GLN A 120 12.41 3.48 10.13
C GLN A 120 11.09 4.18 9.78
N LEU A 121 11.03 4.88 8.65
CA LEU A 121 9.80 5.55 8.21
C LEU A 121 8.68 4.55 7.93
N LEU A 122 9.00 3.44 7.23
CA LEU A 122 8.02 2.41 6.91
C LEU A 122 7.49 1.68 8.14
N LEU A 123 8.38 1.33 9.11
CA LEU A 123 7.93 0.71 10.35
C LEU A 123 7.15 1.70 11.21
N GLY A 124 7.56 2.97 11.22
CA GLY A 124 6.83 4.05 11.89
C GLY A 124 5.42 4.22 11.36
N MET A 125 5.26 4.19 10.03
CA MET A 125 3.95 4.24 9.36
C MET A 125 3.04 3.09 9.80
N VAL A 126 3.54 1.85 9.78
CA VAL A 126 2.76 0.66 10.15
C VAL A 126 2.33 0.71 11.63
N LEU A 127 3.24 1.10 12.52
CA LEU A 127 2.96 1.14 13.96
C LEU A 127 2.25 2.44 14.41
N GLY A 128 2.09 3.44 13.55
CA GLY A 128 1.59 4.77 13.90
C GLY A 128 2.48 5.45 14.95
N LYS A 129 3.82 5.30 14.84
CA LYS A 129 4.81 5.81 15.78
C LYS A 129 5.90 6.59 15.07
N ASP A 130 6.44 7.59 15.78
CA ASP A 130 7.57 8.37 15.29
C ASP A 130 8.91 7.60 15.41
N ARG A 131 9.94 8.12 14.77
CA ARG A 131 11.27 7.53 14.77
C ARG A 131 11.91 7.49 16.16
N ILE A 132 11.63 8.47 17.01
CA ILE A 132 12.16 8.52 18.37
C ILE A 132 11.62 7.35 19.17
N TYR A 133 10.31 7.08 19.05
CA TYR A 133 9.70 5.92 19.68
C TYR A 133 10.34 4.60 19.23
N LEU A 134 10.58 4.42 17.93
CA LEU A 134 11.20 3.20 17.42
C LEU A 134 12.63 2.97 17.97
N ILE A 135 13.40 4.06 18.07
CA ILE A 135 14.78 3.99 18.59
C ILE A 135 14.81 3.68 20.09
N THR A 136 13.86 4.24 20.85
CA THR A 136 13.82 4.09 22.33
C THR A 136 13.11 2.82 22.80
N ASN A 137 12.37 2.13 21.92
CA ASN A 137 11.59 0.94 22.27
C ASN A 137 11.97 -0.28 21.43
N ARG A 138 13.25 -0.45 21.11
CA ARG A 138 13.75 -1.52 20.22
C ARG A 138 13.38 -2.93 20.68
N ASP A 139 13.23 -3.14 22.00
CA ASP A 139 12.95 -4.45 22.61
C ASP A 139 11.45 -4.82 22.59
N LYS A 140 10.57 -3.91 22.14
CA LYS A 140 9.14 -4.19 22.06
C LYS A 140 8.82 -5.12 20.91
N GLU A 141 8.00 -6.12 21.22
CA GLU A 141 7.47 -7.08 20.26
C GLU A 141 6.46 -6.39 19.30
N VAL A 142 6.47 -6.82 18.05
CA VAL A 142 5.60 -6.35 16.97
C VAL A 142 4.72 -7.50 16.52
N SER A 143 3.41 -7.24 16.38
CA SER A 143 2.48 -8.29 15.96
C SER A 143 2.84 -8.85 14.57
N HIS A 144 2.54 -10.12 14.32
CA HIS A 144 2.75 -10.73 12.99
C HIS A 144 2.01 -9.99 11.87
N LYS A 145 0.84 -9.40 12.17
CA LYS A 145 0.11 -8.59 11.20
C LYS A 145 0.93 -7.38 10.78
N ASP A 146 1.45 -6.64 11.75
CA ASP A 146 2.25 -5.44 11.49
C ASP A 146 3.60 -5.79 10.86
N GLU A 147 4.23 -6.89 11.27
CA GLU A 147 5.42 -7.44 10.60
C GLU A 147 5.16 -7.70 9.11
N LYS A 148 4.06 -8.40 8.78
CA LYS A 148 3.70 -8.72 7.40
C LYS A 148 3.44 -7.46 6.57
N GLU A 149 2.72 -6.49 7.14
CA GLU A 149 2.47 -5.20 6.50
C GLU A 149 3.78 -4.43 6.26
N TYR A 150 4.65 -4.35 7.27
CA TYR A 150 5.97 -3.75 7.15
C TYR A 150 6.81 -4.40 6.06
N MET A 151 6.90 -5.73 6.03
CA MET A 151 7.69 -6.44 5.03
C MET A 151 7.15 -6.24 3.61
N ALA A 152 5.83 -6.10 3.43
CA ALA A 152 5.24 -5.74 2.14
C ALA A 152 5.64 -4.33 1.68
N LEU A 153 5.76 -3.37 2.60
CA LEU A 153 6.26 -2.03 2.29
C LEU A 153 7.76 -2.04 1.95
N ILE A 154 8.55 -2.80 2.70
CA ILE A 154 9.98 -3.03 2.39
C ILE A 154 10.14 -3.63 0.99
N GLU A 155 9.29 -4.60 0.61
CA GLU A 155 9.31 -5.16 -0.74
C GLU A 155 9.01 -4.12 -1.83
N LYS A 156 8.00 -3.26 -1.64
CA LYS A 156 7.72 -2.15 -2.57
C LYS A 156 8.94 -1.23 -2.70
N ARG A 157 9.52 -0.80 -1.59
CA ARG A 157 10.71 0.06 -1.60
C ARG A 157 11.92 -0.61 -2.23
N SER A 158 12.10 -1.90 -2.00
CA SER A 158 13.20 -2.70 -2.60
C SER A 158 13.13 -2.76 -4.14
N LYS A 159 11.94 -2.55 -4.72
CA LYS A 159 11.71 -2.39 -6.16
C LYS A 159 11.95 -0.96 -6.66
N LYS A 160 12.60 -0.12 -5.85
CA LYS A 160 12.92 1.29 -6.13
C LYS A 160 11.72 2.25 -6.10
N MET A 161 10.52 1.80 -5.65
CA MET A 161 9.39 2.74 -5.50
C MET A 161 9.79 3.89 -4.56
N PRO A 162 9.59 5.15 -4.93
CA PRO A 162 9.92 6.30 -4.09
C PRO A 162 9.26 6.18 -2.71
N ILE A 163 10.05 6.43 -1.66
CA ILE A 163 9.54 6.36 -0.28
C ILE A 163 8.32 7.27 -0.05
N LYS A 164 8.29 8.43 -0.70
CA LYS A 164 7.20 9.39 -0.59
C LYS A 164 5.88 8.88 -1.18
N TYR A 165 5.91 8.11 -2.25
CA TYR A 165 4.71 7.44 -2.78
C TYR A 165 4.22 6.32 -1.86
N ILE A 166 5.13 5.61 -1.19
CA ILE A 166 4.75 4.58 -0.22
C ILE A 166 4.10 5.21 1.03
N LEU A 167 4.65 6.33 1.49
CA LEU A 167 4.11 7.09 2.63
C LEU A 167 2.83 7.86 2.27
N GLY A 168 2.64 8.21 1.00
CA GLY A 168 1.51 9.00 0.52
C GLY A 168 1.66 10.50 0.76
N GLU A 169 2.78 10.97 1.35
CA GLU A 169 2.99 12.37 1.69
C GLU A 169 4.46 12.79 1.60
N THR A 170 4.69 14.09 1.45
CA THR A 170 6.00 14.73 1.48
C THR A 170 5.90 16.11 2.10
N GLU A 171 6.98 16.53 2.74
CA GLU A 171 7.14 17.92 3.19
C GLU A 171 7.65 18.80 2.04
N PHE A 172 7.13 20.03 1.95
CA PHE A 172 7.60 21.09 1.06
C PHE A 172 7.30 22.45 1.70
N MET A 173 8.28 23.35 1.79
CA MET A 173 8.17 24.65 2.46
C MET A 173 7.69 24.57 3.93
N GLY A 174 7.99 23.48 4.63
CA GLY A 174 7.53 23.23 6.00
C GLY A 174 6.06 22.78 6.13
N PHE A 175 5.38 22.46 5.03
CA PHE A 175 4.01 21.97 5.00
C PHE A 175 3.95 20.56 4.42
N ASP A 176 3.00 19.75 4.90
CA ASP A 176 2.80 18.37 4.44
C ASP A 176 1.85 18.33 3.23
N PHE A 177 2.32 17.76 2.13
CA PHE A 177 1.56 17.58 0.90
C PHE A 177 1.29 16.10 0.62
N ASP A 178 0.06 15.77 0.28
CA ASP A 178 -0.29 14.46 -0.25
C ASP A 178 0.35 14.28 -1.63
N VAL A 179 0.90 13.09 -1.88
CA VAL A 179 1.46 12.69 -3.17
C VAL A 179 1.09 11.25 -3.48
N GLU A 180 0.89 10.94 -4.76
CA GLU A 180 0.69 9.56 -5.23
C GLU A 180 1.35 9.37 -6.60
N GLU A 181 1.48 8.12 -7.05
CA GLU A 181 1.96 7.85 -8.42
C GLU A 181 1.12 8.62 -9.45
N GLY A 182 1.80 9.34 -10.34
CA GLY A 182 1.16 10.20 -11.34
C GLY A 182 1.30 11.71 -11.09
N VAL A 183 1.87 12.13 -9.95
CA VAL A 183 2.33 13.51 -9.73
C VAL A 183 3.81 13.53 -9.44
N LEU A 184 4.52 14.56 -9.89
CA LEU A 184 5.92 14.78 -9.51
C LEU A 184 6.01 14.98 -8.00
N ILE A 185 6.93 14.27 -7.34
CA ILE A 185 7.24 14.53 -5.93
C ILE A 185 7.91 15.91 -5.82
N PRO A 186 7.38 16.85 -5.04
CA PRO A 186 8.01 18.16 -4.82
C PRO A 186 9.48 18.05 -4.43
N ARG A 187 10.32 18.87 -5.06
CA ARG A 187 11.78 18.89 -4.85
C ARG A 187 12.20 20.09 -4.02
N GLY A 188 13.18 19.91 -3.14
CA GLY A 188 13.75 20.99 -2.34
C GLY A 188 14.26 22.16 -3.18
N ASP A 189 14.85 21.90 -4.36
CA ASP A 189 15.29 22.98 -5.28
C ASP A 189 14.12 23.86 -5.75
N THR A 190 12.90 23.33 -5.78
CA THR A 190 11.70 24.09 -6.15
C THR A 190 11.26 25.05 -5.04
N GLU A 191 11.69 24.84 -3.79
CA GLU A 191 11.42 25.77 -2.68
C GLU A 191 12.06 27.14 -2.93
N ILE A 192 13.24 27.17 -3.57
CA ILE A 192 13.92 28.41 -3.97
C ILE A 192 13.00 29.28 -4.86
N LEU A 193 12.24 28.65 -5.77
CA LEU A 193 11.30 29.38 -6.61
C LEU A 193 10.19 30.05 -5.78
N VAL A 194 9.67 29.36 -4.78
CA VAL A 194 8.66 29.90 -3.86
C VAL A 194 9.26 31.04 -3.02
N GLU A 195 10.46 30.86 -2.47
CA GLU A 195 11.17 31.88 -1.68
C GLU A 195 11.44 33.16 -2.49
N GLU A 196 11.88 33.02 -3.74
CA GLU A 196 12.12 34.17 -4.63
C GLU A 196 10.81 34.94 -4.89
N ILE A 197 9.71 34.23 -5.16
CA ILE A 197 8.40 34.87 -5.35
C ILE A 197 7.99 35.61 -4.06
N LEU A 198 8.09 34.94 -2.91
CA LEU A 198 7.75 35.54 -1.62
C LEU A 198 8.58 36.76 -1.27
N SER A 199 9.85 36.84 -1.78
CA SER A 199 10.74 37.97 -1.55
C SER A 199 10.35 39.23 -2.34
N ILE A 200 9.72 39.05 -3.51
CA ILE A 200 9.35 40.18 -4.39
C ILE A 200 7.87 40.60 -4.23
N ILE A 201 7.08 39.81 -3.55
CA ILE A 201 5.65 40.11 -3.30
C ILE A 201 5.52 40.98 -2.05
N ASP A 202 4.81 42.11 -2.18
CA ASP A 202 4.38 42.92 -1.06
C ASP A 202 3.37 42.16 -0.19
N GLU A 203 3.58 42.11 1.12
CA GLU A 203 2.76 41.33 2.05
C GLU A 203 1.28 41.77 2.07
N ASP A 204 1.02 43.05 1.82
CA ASP A 204 -0.34 43.62 1.92
C ASP A 204 -1.06 43.65 0.57
N LYS A 205 -0.40 43.32 -0.53
CA LYS A 205 -0.97 43.42 -1.88
C LYS A 205 -1.83 42.18 -2.21
N GLU A 206 -3.08 42.44 -2.66
CA GLU A 206 -3.89 41.38 -3.27
C GLU A 206 -3.32 41.03 -4.65
N LEU A 207 -3.08 39.72 -4.88
CA LEU A 207 -2.51 39.22 -6.12
C LEU A 207 -3.24 37.97 -6.59
N ASP A 208 -3.48 37.94 -7.89
CA ASP A 208 -3.93 36.73 -8.59
C ASP A 208 -2.72 36.01 -9.19
N VAL A 209 -2.46 34.81 -8.71
CA VAL A 209 -1.30 33.96 -9.08
C VAL A 209 -1.80 32.75 -9.87
N CYS A 210 -1.03 32.36 -10.86
CA CYS A 210 -1.23 31.14 -11.62
C CYS A 210 -0.04 30.21 -11.44
N ASP A 211 -0.27 28.98 -10.95
CA ASP A 211 0.72 27.90 -10.90
C ASP A 211 0.45 26.92 -12.05
N LEU A 212 1.34 26.89 -13.04
CA LEU A 212 1.24 26.05 -14.22
C LEU A 212 2.02 24.74 -14.05
N CYS A 213 1.45 23.64 -14.54
CA CYS A 213 1.98 22.30 -14.34
C CYS A 213 2.06 22.00 -12.85
N SER A 214 0.97 22.25 -12.13
CA SER A 214 0.93 22.34 -10.68
C SER A 214 1.21 21.02 -9.96
N GLY A 215 0.99 19.86 -10.62
CA GLY A 215 1.24 18.54 -10.07
C GLY A 215 0.49 18.28 -8.77
N SER A 216 1.16 18.40 -7.64
CA SER A 216 0.56 18.31 -6.30
C SER A 216 -0.01 19.63 -5.77
N GLY A 217 0.19 20.74 -6.50
CA GLY A 217 -0.16 22.10 -6.06
C GLY A 217 0.83 22.69 -5.06
N ALA A 218 2.03 22.08 -4.91
CA ALA A 218 2.96 22.45 -3.85
C ALA A 218 3.42 23.93 -3.92
N ILE A 219 3.64 24.46 -5.11
CA ILE A 219 4.10 25.85 -5.29
C ILE A 219 3.01 26.84 -4.93
N GLY A 220 1.87 26.78 -5.61
CA GLY A 220 0.79 27.73 -5.44
C GLY A 220 0.14 27.67 -4.06
N ILE A 221 -0.07 26.46 -3.52
CA ILE A 221 -0.57 26.26 -2.15
C ILE A 221 0.42 26.87 -1.13
N SER A 222 1.73 26.64 -1.28
CA SER A 222 2.74 27.22 -0.37
C SER A 222 2.75 28.74 -0.43
N LEU A 223 2.58 29.35 -1.62
CA LEU A 223 2.41 30.80 -1.75
C LEU A 223 1.18 31.30 -0.99
N ALA A 224 0.04 30.62 -1.14
CA ALA A 224 -1.20 30.98 -0.47
C ALA A 224 -1.14 30.80 1.06
N LEU A 225 -0.38 29.82 1.56
CA LEU A 225 -0.15 29.61 3.00
C LEU A 225 0.71 30.71 3.61
N ASN A 226 1.74 31.14 2.89
CA ASN A 226 2.66 32.19 3.35
C ASN A 226 2.11 33.62 3.17
N ARG A 227 1.13 33.84 2.28
CA ARG A 227 0.52 35.15 2.00
C ARG A 227 -0.99 35.08 1.98
N LYS A 228 -1.65 35.80 2.90
CA LYS A 228 -3.12 35.74 3.07
C LYS A 228 -3.91 36.40 1.93
N ASN A 229 -3.31 37.35 1.24
CA ASN A 229 -3.97 38.15 0.19
C ASN A 229 -3.78 37.61 -1.21
N ILE A 230 -3.16 36.41 -1.35
CA ILE A 230 -2.96 35.75 -2.64
C ILE A 230 -4.15 34.83 -2.95
N LYS A 231 -4.65 34.92 -4.17
CA LYS A 231 -5.53 33.93 -4.79
C LYS A 231 -4.74 33.16 -5.84
N VAL A 232 -4.91 31.84 -5.90
CA VAL A 232 -4.15 30.98 -6.80
C VAL A 232 -5.06 30.15 -7.66
N ASP A 233 -4.78 30.12 -8.95
CA ASP A 233 -5.30 29.11 -9.87
C ASP A 233 -4.19 28.08 -10.11
N GLU A 234 -4.42 26.86 -9.63
CA GLU A 234 -3.60 25.66 -9.89
C GLU A 234 -4.00 25.07 -11.22
N ILE A 235 -3.07 24.91 -12.14
CA ILE A 235 -3.38 24.45 -13.51
C ILE A 235 -2.58 23.23 -13.86
N ASP A 236 -3.29 22.19 -14.23
CA ASP A 236 -2.71 20.96 -14.79
C ASP A 236 -3.68 20.31 -15.77
N ILE A 237 -3.19 19.47 -16.67
CA ILE A 237 -3.98 18.82 -17.69
C ILE A 237 -4.50 17.44 -17.26
N PHE A 238 -3.85 16.79 -16.29
CA PHE A 238 -4.07 15.40 -15.93
C PHE A 238 -5.04 15.22 -14.75
N ASP A 239 -5.73 14.06 -14.72
CA ASP A 239 -6.73 13.73 -13.68
C ASP A 239 -6.08 13.48 -12.30
N ILE A 240 -4.90 12.87 -12.26
CA ILE A 240 -4.21 12.57 -10.98
C ILE A 240 -3.73 13.85 -10.32
N PRO A 241 -3.00 14.77 -10.99
CA PRO A 241 -2.74 16.10 -10.48
C PRO A 241 -3.99 16.85 -9.98
N GLU A 242 -5.09 16.82 -10.73
CA GLU A 242 -6.37 17.41 -10.31
C GLU A 242 -6.84 16.87 -8.96
N LYS A 243 -6.83 15.55 -8.80
CA LYS A 243 -7.24 14.88 -7.57
C LYS A 243 -6.34 15.25 -6.40
N VAL A 244 -5.02 15.17 -6.60
CA VAL A 244 -4.02 15.40 -5.55
C VAL A 244 -4.00 16.87 -5.13
N THR A 245 -3.99 17.80 -6.08
CA THR A 245 -4.05 19.25 -5.79
C THR A 245 -5.31 19.60 -5.01
N LYS A 246 -6.50 19.08 -5.42
CA LYS A 246 -7.75 19.30 -4.68
C LYS A 246 -7.70 18.74 -3.26
N SER A 247 -7.09 17.56 -3.05
CA SER A 247 -6.86 17.01 -1.71
C SER A 247 -6.01 17.96 -0.86
N ASN A 248 -4.91 18.45 -1.42
CA ASN A 248 -4.01 19.36 -0.73
C ASN A 248 -4.66 20.72 -0.43
N ILE A 249 -5.50 21.26 -1.34
CA ILE A 249 -6.28 22.47 -1.08
C ILE A 249 -7.19 22.30 0.14
N VAL A 250 -7.89 21.18 0.22
CA VAL A 250 -8.77 20.84 1.37
C VAL A 250 -7.95 20.61 2.64
N LYS A 251 -6.85 19.85 2.56
CA LYS A 251 -5.93 19.56 3.68
C LYS A 251 -5.46 20.86 4.36
N HIS A 252 -5.22 21.90 3.57
CA HIS A 252 -4.75 23.20 4.04
C HIS A 252 -5.85 24.26 4.24
N ALA A 253 -7.13 23.89 4.08
CA ALA A 253 -8.30 24.78 4.25
C ALA A 253 -8.21 26.05 3.36
N LEU A 254 -7.83 25.89 2.09
CA LEU A 254 -7.60 26.98 1.14
C LEU A 254 -8.68 27.10 0.04
N GLU A 255 -9.80 26.38 0.12
CA GLU A 255 -10.84 26.29 -0.91
C GLU A 255 -11.41 27.65 -1.33
N ASN A 256 -11.32 28.64 -0.46
CA ASN A 256 -11.79 30.00 -0.73
C ASN A 256 -10.80 30.85 -1.57
N ARG A 257 -9.52 30.44 -1.64
CA ARG A 257 -8.44 31.25 -2.25
C ARG A 257 -7.67 30.49 -3.34
N VAL A 258 -7.68 29.16 -3.31
CA VAL A 258 -6.97 28.31 -4.27
C VAL A 258 -7.98 27.48 -5.02
N LYS A 259 -7.89 27.48 -6.35
CA LYS A 259 -8.79 26.73 -7.24
C LYS A 259 -8.00 25.95 -8.26
N PHE A 260 -8.47 24.76 -8.58
CA PHE A 260 -7.90 23.97 -9.66
C PHE A 260 -8.66 24.24 -10.98
N ILE A 261 -7.91 24.44 -12.04
CA ILE A 261 -8.41 24.58 -13.42
C ILE A 261 -7.74 23.53 -14.29
N LYS A 262 -8.54 22.65 -14.87
CA LYS A 262 -8.03 21.65 -15.80
C LYS A 262 -7.80 22.28 -17.16
N SER A 263 -6.53 22.35 -17.61
CA SER A 263 -6.15 23.02 -18.86
C SER A 263 -4.82 22.51 -19.41
N ASP A 264 -4.67 22.52 -20.73
CA ASP A 264 -3.35 22.49 -21.36
C ASP A 264 -2.76 23.91 -21.26
N LEU A 265 -1.83 24.07 -20.33
CA LEU A 265 -1.24 25.36 -19.97
C LEU A 265 -2.30 26.44 -19.77
N LEU A 266 -2.18 27.58 -20.44
CA LEU A 266 -3.07 28.76 -20.28
C LEU A 266 -4.29 28.76 -21.23
N GLU A 267 -4.59 27.68 -21.94
CA GLU A 267 -5.72 27.67 -22.89
C GLU A 267 -7.06 28.02 -22.25
N GLU A 268 -7.45 27.37 -21.13
CA GLU A 268 -8.70 27.69 -20.44
C GLU A 268 -8.69 29.07 -19.77
N PRO A 269 -7.62 29.48 -19.04
CA PRO A 269 -7.49 30.87 -18.60
C PRO A 269 -7.69 31.90 -19.70
N ILE A 270 -7.10 31.71 -20.88
CA ILE A 270 -7.26 32.61 -22.03
C ILE A 270 -8.71 32.67 -22.47
N LYS A 271 -9.40 31.53 -22.65
CA LYS A 271 -10.80 31.44 -23.01
C LYS A 271 -11.72 32.12 -21.99
N LEU A 272 -11.38 32.00 -20.71
CA LEU A 272 -12.12 32.63 -19.60
C LEU A 272 -11.78 34.11 -19.41
N GLY A 273 -10.84 34.66 -20.17
CA GLY A 273 -10.39 36.04 -20.04
C GLY A 273 -9.67 36.35 -18.72
N LYS A 274 -9.12 35.35 -18.08
CA LYS A 274 -8.38 35.52 -16.81
C LYS A 274 -7.10 36.32 -16.99
N LYS A 275 -6.76 37.06 -15.95
CA LYS A 275 -5.53 37.82 -15.87
C LYS A 275 -4.84 37.49 -14.53
N TYR A 276 -3.52 37.44 -14.55
CA TYR A 276 -2.70 37.13 -13.39
C TYR A 276 -1.62 38.20 -13.18
N ASP A 277 -1.28 38.45 -11.94
CA ASP A 277 -0.16 39.31 -11.58
C ASP A 277 1.18 38.54 -11.64
N ILE A 278 1.10 37.21 -11.35
CA ILE A 278 2.25 36.30 -11.37
C ILE A 278 1.82 35.00 -12.03
N ILE A 279 2.66 34.52 -12.93
CA ILE A 279 2.60 33.15 -13.44
C ILE A 279 3.87 32.45 -13.02
N VAL A 280 3.73 31.37 -12.27
CA VAL A 280 4.82 30.49 -11.83
C VAL A 280 4.66 29.13 -12.46
N SER A 281 5.76 28.45 -12.72
CA SER A 281 5.74 27.09 -13.24
C SER A 281 7.04 26.36 -12.95
N ASN A 282 6.93 25.08 -12.63
CA ASN A 282 8.01 24.11 -12.73
C ASN A 282 7.63 23.06 -13.80
N PRO A 283 7.68 23.44 -15.09
CA PRO A 283 7.21 22.57 -16.16
C PRO A 283 8.20 21.43 -16.45
N PRO A 284 7.81 20.40 -17.19
CA PRO A 284 8.74 19.36 -17.66
C PRO A 284 9.87 20.00 -18.48
N TYR A 285 11.13 19.71 -18.10
CA TYR A 285 12.32 20.34 -18.72
C TYR A 285 13.47 19.37 -19.03
N ILE A 286 13.31 18.08 -18.73
CA ILE A 286 14.35 17.09 -19.01
C ILE A 286 14.30 16.75 -20.49
N LYS A 287 15.47 16.73 -21.15
CA LYS A 287 15.52 16.33 -22.55
C LYS A 287 15.12 14.85 -22.68
N ALA A 288 14.34 14.52 -23.70
CA ALA A 288 13.86 13.17 -23.94
C ALA A 288 14.99 12.12 -23.94
N CYS A 289 16.17 12.46 -24.49
CA CYS A 289 17.34 11.57 -24.50
C CYS A 289 17.99 11.34 -23.13
N GLU A 290 17.74 12.19 -22.14
CA GLU A 290 18.33 12.11 -20.79
C GLU A 290 17.44 11.34 -19.80
N ILE A 291 16.16 11.15 -20.08
CA ILE A 291 15.20 10.47 -19.20
C ILE A 291 15.68 9.07 -18.81
N ASN A 292 16.25 8.32 -19.74
CA ASN A 292 16.76 6.96 -19.49
C ASN A 292 17.96 6.92 -18.53
N ASN A 293 18.65 8.06 -18.33
CA ASN A 293 19.80 8.18 -17.44
C ASN A 293 19.43 8.62 -16.02
N LEU A 294 18.16 8.90 -15.77
CA LEU A 294 17.67 9.27 -14.43
C LEU A 294 17.78 8.07 -13.47
N MET A 295 17.77 8.37 -12.17
CA MET A 295 17.71 7.37 -11.12
C MET A 295 16.48 6.48 -11.29
N ASP A 296 16.60 5.21 -10.90
CA ASP A 296 15.54 4.22 -11.12
C ASP A 296 14.22 4.58 -10.47
N ASP A 297 14.23 5.21 -9.30
CA ASP A 297 13.03 5.65 -8.60
C ASP A 297 12.27 6.75 -9.38
N VAL A 298 13.00 7.67 -10.01
CA VAL A 298 12.41 8.71 -10.88
C VAL A 298 11.92 8.10 -12.19
N LYS A 299 12.81 7.40 -12.89
CA LYS A 299 12.55 6.86 -14.24
C LYS A 299 11.40 5.84 -14.27
N LEU A 300 11.28 5.00 -13.24
CA LEU A 300 10.33 3.89 -13.23
C LEU A 300 8.96 4.25 -12.65
N TYR A 301 8.89 5.27 -11.78
CA TYR A 301 7.69 5.54 -11.01
C TYR A 301 7.12 6.95 -11.19
N GLU A 302 7.97 7.95 -11.44
CA GLU A 302 7.44 9.30 -11.65
C GLU A 302 6.88 9.45 -13.08
N PRO A 303 5.82 10.25 -13.29
CA PRO A 303 5.18 10.34 -14.59
C PRO A 303 6.12 10.98 -15.61
N HIS A 304 6.40 10.29 -16.70
CA HIS A 304 7.24 10.81 -17.78
C HIS A 304 6.71 12.13 -18.35
N THR A 305 5.39 12.32 -18.31
CA THR A 305 4.74 13.58 -18.71
C THR A 305 5.11 14.78 -17.84
N ALA A 306 5.56 14.55 -16.60
CA ALA A 306 6.06 15.60 -15.72
C ALA A 306 7.58 15.81 -15.85
N LEU A 307 8.28 14.96 -16.63
CA LEU A 307 9.74 15.01 -16.78
C LEU A 307 10.14 15.48 -18.18
N ASP A 308 9.47 15.00 -19.23
CA ASP A 308 9.86 15.16 -20.62
C ASP A 308 9.56 16.58 -21.15
N GLY A 309 10.61 17.39 -21.28
CA GLY A 309 10.59 18.74 -21.89
C GLY A 309 10.82 18.75 -23.40
N GLY A 310 10.78 17.59 -24.05
CA GLY A 310 11.02 17.46 -25.49
C GLY A 310 12.49 17.34 -25.86
N GLU A 311 12.81 17.57 -27.13
CA GLU A 311 14.16 17.33 -27.69
C GLU A 311 15.24 18.16 -26.99
N ASP A 312 14.95 19.43 -26.70
CA ASP A 312 15.91 20.37 -26.07
C ASP A 312 15.53 20.78 -24.64
N GLY A 313 14.45 20.23 -24.07
CA GLY A 313 13.97 20.54 -22.72
C GLY A 313 13.20 21.86 -22.58
N LEU A 314 12.90 22.57 -23.68
CA LEU A 314 12.37 23.92 -23.66
C LEU A 314 10.97 24.05 -24.27
N ILE A 315 10.31 22.97 -24.64
CA ILE A 315 9.03 23.02 -25.35
C ILE A 315 7.94 23.75 -24.54
N PHE A 316 7.85 23.46 -23.25
CA PHE A 316 6.87 24.10 -22.35
C PHE A 316 7.21 25.56 -22.06
N TYR A 317 8.49 25.89 -21.86
CA TYR A 317 8.91 27.26 -21.62
C TYR A 317 8.54 28.18 -22.78
N ARG A 318 8.72 27.73 -24.03
CA ARG A 318 8.32 28.53 -25.22
C ARG A 318 6.83 28.80 -25.24
N LYS A 319 6.00 27.76 -25.00
CA LYS A 319 4.54 27.90 -24.96
C LYS A 319 4.10 28.83 -23.82
N ILE A 320 4.62 28.62 -22.61
CA ILE A 320 4.30 29.43 -21.43
C ILE A 320 4.61 30.91 -21.70
N VAL A 321 5.78 31.23 -22.25
CA VAL A 321 6.16 32.61 -22.57
C VAL A 321 5.24 33.23 -23.63
N GLU A 322 4.79 32.48 -24.62
CA GLU A 322 3.87 32.96 -25.64
C GLU A 322 2.47 33.25 -25.08
N GLU A 323 1.91 32.27 -24.34
CA GLU A 323 0.56 32.33 -23.80
C GLU A 323 0.44 33.34 -22.65
N SER A 324 1.50 33.50 -21.83
CA SER A 324 1.53 34.46 -20.72
C SER A 324 1.35 35.90 -21.16
N LYS A 325 1.75 36.27 -22.37
CA LYS A 325 1.50 37.61 -22.94
C LYS A 325 0.02 37.94 -23.00
N LEU A 326 -0.85 36.94 -23.08
CA LEU A 326 -2.31 37.09 -23.18
C LEU A 326 -2.98 37.10 -21.80
N THR A 327 -2.29 36.67 -20.75
CA THR A 327 -2.88 36.45 -19.41
C THR A 327 -2.19 37.23 -18.29
N LEU A 328 -0.97 37.76 -18.48
CA LEU A 328 -0.34 38.64 -17.52
C LEU A 328 -0.96 40.04 -17.53
N ASN A 329 -1.13 40.61 -16.33
CA ASN A 329 -1.42 42.02 -16.14
C ASN A 329 -0.26 42.88 -16.66
N LYS A 330 -0.54 44.09 -17.13
CA LYS A 330 0.47 45.03 -17.61
C LYS A 330 1.11 45.77 -16.45
#